data_dde61ca140d29c26619f09054d4eede5
#
_entry.id   dde61ca140d29c26619f09054d4eede5
#
_cell.length_a   1.000
_cell.length_b   1.000
_cell.length_c   1.000
_cell.angle_alpha   90.00
_cell.angle_beta   90.00
_cell.angle_gamma   90.00
#
_symmetry.space_group_name_H-M   'P 1'
#
loop_
_entity.id
_entity.type
_entity.pdbx_description
1 polymer ?
#
loop_
_entity_poly.entity_id
_entity_poly.type
_entity_poly.pdbx_seq_one_letter_code
_entity_poly.pdbx_strand_id
1 'polypeptide(L)'
;ALPIYAEEYVFSVIKNNANEYTQYRTALGRTNRHLKIISAKLKIDPPLTTYTARHTWATLAREYGAPVSAISAGLGHTKEEMTLVYLKELDLAPLHRINKMVNNLLERK
;
A
#
# COMPACT_ATOMS: atom_id res chain seq x y z
N ALA A 1 -10.23 -15.72 -25.56
CA ALA A 1 -10.60 -14.42 -25.01
C ALA A 1 -10.18 -14.36 -23.54
N LEU A 2 -9.48 -13.30 -23.14
CA LEU A 2 -9.17 -13.06 -21.73
C LEU A 2 -10.47 -12.83 -20.97
N PRO A 3 -10.60 -13.36 -19.73
CA PRO A 3 -11.75 -13.04 -18.91
C PRO A 3 -11.87 -11.52 -18.76
N ILE A 4 -13.07 -11.00 -18.77
CA ILE A 4 -13.36 -9.57 -18.59
C ILE A 4 -12.62 -8.99 -17.38
N TYR A 5 -12.44 -9.79 -16.34
CA TYR A 5 -11.76 -9.39 -15.10
C TYR A 5 -10.27 -9.14 -15.23
N ALA A 6 -9.61 -9.77 -16.21
CA ALA A 6 -8.20 -9.52 -16.47
C ALA A 6 -7.96 -8.13 -17.07
N GLU A 7 -8.99 -7.55 -17.69
CA GLU A 7 -8.95 -6.19 -18.25
C GLU A 7 -9.38 -5.13 -17.24
N GLU A 8 -10.15 -5.51 -16.22
CA GLU A 8 -10.72 -4.60 -15.23
C GLU A 8 -9.78 -4.35 -14.04
N TYR A 9 -8.97 -5.32 -13.68
CA TYR A 9 -8.07 -5.25 -12.54
C TYR A 9 -6.60 -5.34 -12.94
N VAL A 10 -5.76 -4.53 -12.30
CA VAL A 10 -4.31 -4.52 -12.55
C VAL A 10 -3.68 -5.87 -12.23
N PHE A 11 -4.16 -6.53 -11.19
CA PHE A 11 -3.66 -7.85 -10.78
C PHE A 11 -4.74 -8.91 -10.93
N SER A 12 -4.37 -10.08 -11.43
CA SER A 12 -5.28 -11.21 -11.67
C SER A 12 -5.64 -11.96 -10.39
N VAL A 13 -6.02 -11.25 -9.35
CA VAL A 13 -6.42 -11.81 -8.06
C VAL A 13 -7.87 -12.28 -8.09
N ILE A 14 -8.73 -11.50 -8.74
CA ILE A 14 -10.14 -11.81 -8.90
C ILE A 14 -10.31 -12.54 -10.23
N LYS A 15 -10.72 -13.80 -10.16
CA LYS A 15 -10.74 -14.70 -11.33
C LYS A 15 -12.10 -14.86 -11.97
N ASN A 16 -13.17 -14.50 -11.26
CA ASN A 16 -14.53 -14.59 -11.77
C ASN A 16 -15.44 -13.59 -11.03
N ASN A 17 -16.67 -13.40 -11.53
CA ASN A 17 -17.59 -12.45 -10.97
C ASN A 17 -18.34 -12.96 -9.71
N ALA A 18 -18.10 -14.20 -9.32
CA ALA A 18 -18.71 -14.76 -8.12
C ALA A 18 -17.81 -14.46 -6.92
N ASN A 19 -18.36 -13.87 -5.88
CA ASN A 19 -17.64 -13.63 -4.63
C ASN A 19 -16.37 -12.79 -4.76
N GLU A 20 -16.39 -11.73 -5.54
CA GLU A 20 -15.24 -10.82 -5.71
C GLU A 20 -14.70 -10.34 -4.36
N TYR A 21 -15.59 -9.95 -3.47
CA TYR A 21 -15.22 -9.49 -2.13
C TYR A 21 -14.49 -10.57 -1.33
N THR A 22 -14.95 -11.80 -1.40
CA THR A 22 -14.30 -12.94 -0.72
C THR A 22 -12.91 -13.21 -1.31
N GLN A 23 -12.78 -13.19 -2.63
CA GLN A 23 -11.48 -13.35 -3.31
C GLN A 23 -10.51 -12.24 -2.90
N TYR A 24 -10.97 -11.00 -2.88
CA TYR A 24 -10.19 -9.86 -2.42
C TYR A 24 -9.75 -10.03 -0.97
N ARG A 25 -10.68 -10.35 -0.06
CA ARG A 25 -10.38 -10.53 1.36
C ARG A 25 -9.37 -11.65 1.59
N THR A 26 -9.50 -12.75 0.89
CA THR A 26 -8.59 -13.89 1.00
C THR A 26 -7.18 -13.52 0.53
N ALA A 27 -7.06 -12.86 -0.60
CA ALA A 27 -5.78 -12.41 -1.14
C ALA A 27 -5.12 -11.39 -0.21
N LEU A 28 -5.89 -10.43 0.30
CA LEU A 28 -5.41 -9.42 1.25
C LEU A 28 -4.86 -10.05 2.53
N GLY A 29 -5.61 -10.99 3.11
CA GLY A 29 -5.20 -11.71 4.32
C GLY A 29 -3.93 -12.53 4.10
N ARG A 30 -3.80 -13.17 2.95
CA ARG A 30 -2.59 -13.92 2.57
C ARG A 30 -1.39 -13.00 2.44
N THR A 31 -1.54 -11.89 1.74
CA THR A 31 -0.48 -10.90 1.55
C THR A 31 -0.03 -10.33 2.89
N ASN A 32 -0.95 -9.93 3.75
CA ASN A 32 -0.61 -9.39 5.07
C ASN A 32 0.07 -10.43 5.97
N ARG A 33 -0.31 -11.70 5.87
CA ARG A 33 0.35 -12.78 6.59
C ARG A 33 1.81 -12.95 6.17
N HIS A 34 2.06 -12.92 4.86
CA HIS A 34 3.42 -12.99 4.33
C HIS A 34 4.25 -11.77 4.73
N LEU A 35 3.67 -10.56 4.69
CA LEU A 35 4.34 -9.34 5.14
C LEU A 35 4.71 -9.42 6.62
N LYS A 36 3.85 -10.00 7.46
CA LYS A 36 4.15 -10.20 8.87
C LYS A 36 5.34 -11.14 9.07
N ILE A 37 5.43 -12.22 8.30
CA ILE A 37 6.56 -13.15 8.35
C ILE A 37 7.85 -12.45 7.93
N ILE A 38 7.80 -11.70 6.84
CA ILE A 38 8.94 -10.91 6.34
C ILE A 38 9.39 -9.90 7.40
N SER A 39 8.44 -9.20 8.01
CA SER A 39 8.73 -8.22 9.05
C SER A 39 9.45 -8.85 10.24
N ALA A 40 8.99 -10.02 10.66
CA ALA A 40 9.63 -10.74 11.76
C ALA A 40 11.07 -11.15 11.40
N LYS A 41 11.29 -11.67 10.20
CA LYS A 41 12.63 -12.05 9.73
C LYS A 41 13.59 -10.88 9.63
N LEU A 42 13.09 -9.71 9.22
CA LEU A 42 13.89 -8.50 9.05
C LEU A 42 13.91 -7.63 10.31
N LYS A 43 13.23 -8.04 11.37
CA LYS A 43 13.12 -7.30 12.63
C LYS A 43 12.55 -5.89 12.42
N ILE A 44 11.56 -5.77 11.54
CA ILE A 44 10.85 -4.52 11.29
C ILE A 44 9.69 -4.40 12.28
N ASP A 45 9.69 -3.31 13.04
CA ASP A 45 8.64 -2.99 14.01
C ASP A 45 8.20 -1.52 13.80
N PRO A 46 6.92 -1.25 13.63
CA PRO A 46 5.78 -2.20 13.56
C PRO A 46 5.79 -3.07 12.29
N PRO A 47 5.09 -4.23 12.31
CA PRO A 47 5.05 -5.12 11.16
C PRO A 47 4.46 -4.45 9.91
N LEU A 48 4.99 -4.81 8.74
CA LEU A 48 4.49 -4.32 7.47
C LEU A 48 3.11 -4.88 7.16
N THR A 49 2.28 -4.04 6.56
CA THR A 49 0.98 -4.41 6.00
C THR A 49 0.82 -3.76 4.64
N THR A 50 -0.24 -4.11 3.92
CA THR A 50 -0.59 -3.42 2.67
C THR A 50 -0.86 -1.93 2.91
N TYR A 51 -1.33 -1.54 4.08
CA TYR A 51 -1.48 -0.14 4.49
C TYR A 51 -0.15 0.60 4.55
N THR A 52 0.91 -0.07 4.96
CA THR A 52 2.26 0.52 5.01
C THR A 52 2.68 1.01 3.63
N ALA A 53 2.43 0.22 2.57
CA ALA A 53 2.73 0.62 1.21
C ALA A 53 1.95 1.88 0.80
N ARG A 54 0.67 1.93 1.13
CA ARG A 54 -0.22 3.07 0.86
C ARG A 54 0.26 4.34 1.58
N HIS A 55 0.58 4.22 2.86
CA HIS A 55 1.11 5.34 3.67
C HIS A 55 2.45 5.82 3.13
N THR A 56 3.33 4.91 2.78
CA THR A 56 4.65 5.23 2.24
C THR A 56 4.52 6.00 0.93
N TRP A 57 3.68 5.53 0.02
CA TRP A 57 3.45 6.21 -1.25
C TRP A 57 2.93 7.64 -1.04
N ALA A 58 1.92 7.81 -0.18
CA ALA A 58 1.33 9.13 0.08
C ALA A 58 2.33 10.08 0.73
N THR A 59 3.13 9.57 1.66
CA THR A 59 4.17 10.36 2.34
C THR A 59 5.24 10.82 1.37
N LEU A 60 5.77 9.90 0.56
CA LEU A 60 6.80 10.22 -0.43
C LEU A 60 6.27 11.19 -1.47
N ALA A 61 5.06 10.96 -1.97
CA ALA A 61 4.43 11.87 -2.93
C ALA A 61 4.34 13.29 -2.36
N ARG A 62 3.96 13.44 -1.10
CA ARG A 62 3.91 14.74 -0.44
C ARG A 62 5.29 15.36 -0.29
N GLU A 63 6.28 14.59 0.14
CA GLU A 63 7.66 15.07 0.31
C GLU A 63 8.29 15.54 -1.00
N TYR A 64 7.97 14.86 -2.09
CA TYR A 64 8.43 15.24 -3.42
C TYR A 64 7.59 16.35 -4.07
N GLY A 65 6.67 16.94 -3.32
CA GLY A 65 5.93 18.13 -3.75
C GLY A 65 4.73 17.84 -4.64
N ALA A 66 4.21 16.61 -4.65
CA ALA A 66 3.00 16.31 -5.39
C ALA A 66 1.81 17.10 -4.81
N PRO A 67 0.96 17.69 -5.67
CA PRO A 67 -0.23 18.39 -5.17
C PRO A 67 -1.22 17.43 -4.53
N VAL A 68 -1.98 17.92 -3.56
CA VAL A 68 -2.97 17.12 -2.83
C VAL A 68 -3.98 16.47 -3.78
N SER A 69 -4.36 17.16 -4.86
CA SER A 69 -5.26 16.61 -5.88
C SER A 69 -4.71 15.33 -6.52
N ALA A 70 -3.41 15.30 -6.82
CA ALA A 70 -2.76 14.12 -7.40
C ALA A 70 -2.67 12.97 -6.36
N ILE A 71 -2.34 13.29 -5.12
CA ILE A 71 -2.30 12.30 -4.03
C ILE A 71 -3.69 11.73 -3.81
N SER A 72 -4.71 12.58 -3.77
CA SER A 72 -6.11 12.19 -3.61
C SER A 72 -6.56 11.23 -4.72
N ALA A 73 -6.26 11.56 -5.95
CA ALA A 73 -6.57 10.69 -7.10
C ALA A 73 -5.85 9.34 -7.00
N GLY A 74 -4.56 9.35 -6.64
CA GLY A 74 -3.78 8.11 -6.47
C GLY A 74 -4.27 7.22 -5.34
N LEU A 75 -4.81 7.82 -4.27
CA LEU A 75 -5.40 7.07 -3.15
C LEU A 75 -6.84 6.62 -3.42
N GLY A 76 -7.46 7.11 -4.48
CA GLY A 76 -8.85 6.80 -4.80
C GLY A 76 -9.85 7.50 -3.90
N HIS A 77 -9.49 8.62 -3.27
CA HIS A 77 -10.41 9.41 -2.47
C HIS A 77 -11.38 10.19 -3.34
N THR A 78 -12.65 10.24 -2.95
CA THR A 78 -13.68 10.98 -3.67
C THR A 78 -13.61 12.49 -3.44
N LYS A 79 -12.99 12.90 -2.32
CA LYS A 79 -12.84 14.31 -1.94
C LYS A 79 -11.42 14.57 -1.43
N GLU A 80 -10.84 15.71 -1.82
CA GLU A 80 -9.51 16.11 -1.35
C GLU A 80 -9.45 16.32 0.17
N GLU A 81 -10.54 16.71 0.78
CA GLU A 81 -10.63 16.87 2.23
C GLU A 81 -10.27 15.59 2.99
N MET A 82 -10.65 14.44 2.45
CA MET A 82 -10.28 13.13 3.02
C MET A 82 -8.76 12.94 3.00
N THR A 83 -8.11 13.38 1.93
CA THR A 83 -6.66 13.29 1.80
C THR A 83 -5.94 14.23 2.75
N LEU A 84 -6.44 15.45 2.92
CA LEU A 84 -5.88 16.41 3.86
C LEU A 84 -5.90 15.89 5.29
N VAL A 85 -7.03 15.33 5.73
CA VAL A 85 -7.15 14.69 7.05
C VAL A 85 -6.20 13.51 7.17
N TYR A 86 -6.15 12.66 6.16
CA TYR A 86 -5.28 11.49 6.11
C TYR A 86 -3.80 11.87 6.24
N LEU A 87 -3.34 12.85 5.47
CA LEU A 87 -1.95 13.31 5.50
C LEU A 87 -1.59 13.96 6.83
N LYS A 88 -2.53 14.67 7.45
CA LYS A 88 -2.34 15.30 8.76
C LYS A 88 -2.14 14.25 9.86
N GLU A 89 -2.86 13.14 9.78
CA GLU A 89 -2.81 12.06 10.78
C GLU A 89 -1.60 11.14 10.61
N LEU A 90 -0.93 11.18 9.46
CA LEU A 90 0.25 10.35 9.24
C LEU A 90 1.41 10.79 10.14
N ASP A 91 1.82 9.90 11.05
CA ASP A 91 3.10 10.03 11.72
C ASP A 91 4.18 9.50 10.77
N LEU A 92 5.02 10.40 10.28
CA LEU A 92 6.03 10.10 9.28
C LEU A 92 7.27 9.40 9.85
N ALA A 93 7.54 9.55 11.14
CA ALA A 93 8.75 9.03 11.74
C ALA A 93 8.90 7.51 11.64
N PRO A 94 7.88 6.68 11.91
CA PRO A 94 7.97 5.23 11.68
C PRO A 94 8.19 4.86 10.22
N LEU A 95 7.52 5.58 9.30
CA LEU A 95 7.65 5.32 7.86
C LEU A 95 9.06 5.64 7.36
N HIS A 96 9.64 6.74 7.79
CA HIS A 96 11.01 7.11 7.46
C HIS A 96 12.01 6.05 7.94
N ARG A 97 11.83 5.53 9.14
CA ARG A 97 12.68 4.45 9.66
C ARG A 97 12.59 3.19 8.82
N ILE A 98 11.37 2.77 8.47
CA ILE A 98 11.14 1.59 7.63
C ILE A 98 11.77 1.78 6.26
N ASN A 99 11.54 2.92 5.62
CA ASN A 99 12.10 3.21 4.31
C ASN A 99 13.63 3.20 4.33
N LYS A 100 14.23 3.79 5.34
CA LYS A 100 15.68 3.80 5.51
C LYS A 100 16.24 2.39 5.67
N MET A 101 15.58 1.55 6.47
CA MET A 101 15.97 0.14 6.65
C MET A 101 15.88 -0.63 5.34
N VAL A 102 14.79 -0.49 4.60
CA VAL A 102 14.58 -1.19 3.32
C VAL A 102 15.62 -0.75 2.30
N ASN A 103 15.86 0.55 2.18
CA ASN A 103 16.86 1.08 1.26
C ASN A 103 18.26 0.56 1.60
N ASN A 104 18.62 0.55 2.87
CA ASN A 104 19.91 0.03 3.32
C ASN A 104 20.07 -1.46 2.97
N LEU A 105 19.01 -2.25 3.09
CA LEU A 105 19.02 -3.67 2.72
C LEU A 105 19.18 -3.87 1.21
N LEU A 106 18.54 -3.00 0.40
CA LEU A 106 18.66 -3.06 -1.06
C LEU A 106 20.04 -2.65 -1.55
N GLU A 107 20.73 -1.77 -0.84
CA GLU A 107 22.08 -1.33 -1.15
C GLU A 107 23.16 -2.34 -0.76
N ARG A 108 22.82 -3.30 0.09
CA ARG A 108 23.73 -4.37 0.54
C ARG A 108 23.75 -5.54 -0.46
N LYS A 109 24.18 -5.30 -1.66
CA LYS A 109 24.43 -6.39 -2.61
C LYS A 109 25.91 -6.71 -2.67
#